data_dba40d19d4b4ccb25f31b9f8fe3ff55c
#
_entry.id   dba40d19d4b4ccb25f31b9f8fe3ff55c
#
_cell.length_a   1.000
_cell.length_b   1.000
_cell.length_c   1.000
_cell.angle_alpha   90.00
_cell.angle_beta   90.00
_cell.angle_gamma   90.00
#
_symmetry.space_group_name_H-M   'P 1'
#
loop_
_entity.id
_entity.type
_entity.pdbx_description
1 polymer ?
#
loop_
_entity_poly.entity_id
_entity_poly.type
_entity_poly.pdbx_seq_one_letter_code
_entity_poly.pdbx_strand_id
1 'polypeptide(L)'
;MRKLMRGAWLWFVVAAIGWPLPASAVGPEPAPMTQPVELTVGYQKVGHLAPVILVADDLKKLGVNLKLVEFVRYADARTALLAGSLDVASVGPADLAISLAQGSNDVVGLMGVGSSPKYVIGRTGVKFDSWADLKGKKIAIAPGSAVWFQFAATLVENKIPYSSFQAVNIQGGGANFDQALKKGEVDGLVTWEPFESIPVMDGYGYFAKGLEYSSSKAVGAELGMFMTTKTAIGNKRGAIERFVWAYLKKQEELAKSPAAFADAYARLSGMAPNVAAQASKIIKLGEVISPDQIKRQAKGFADLGVIQKDVSGEIDAHWDGSFVDKALGK
;
A
#
# COMPACT_ATOMS: atom_id res chain seq x y z
N MET A 1 -11.07 2.00 74.78
CA MET A 1 -10.54 0.95 73.91
C MET A 1 -11.03 1.23 72.46
N ARG A 2 -10.19 1.83 71.59
CA ARG A 2 -10.50 2.10 70.17
C ARG A 2 -9.63 1.16 69.34
N LYS A 3 -10.26 0.22 68.61
CA LYS A 3 -9.60 -0.65 67.63
C LYS A 3 -9.46 0.09 66.32
N LEU A 4 -8.24 0.34 65.89
CA LEU A 4 -7.90 0.79 64.54
C LEU A 4 -8.01 -0.41 63.58
N MET A 5 -8.90 -0.29 62.58
CA MET A 5 -8.91 -1.17 61.41
C MET A 5 -7.99 -0.57 60.34
N ARG A 6 -6.89 -1.25 60.03
CA ARG A 6 -6.02 -0.95 58.90
C ARG A 6 -6.61 -1.60 57.66
N GLY A 7 -7.13 -0.78 56.71
CA GLY A 7 -7.49 -1.22 55.39
C GLY A 7 -6.25 -1.39 54.49
N ALA A 8 -6.00 -2.63 54.07
CA ALA A 8 -4.98 -2.91 53.06
C ALA A 8 -5.55 -2.65 51.66
N TRP A 9 -5.01 -1.68 50.99
CA TRP A 9 -5.30 -1.45 49.55
C TRP A 9 -4.38 -2.35 48.72
N LEU A 10 -4.95 -3.40 48.13
CA LEU A 10 -4.30 -4.21 47.10
C LEU A 10 -4.37 -3.46 45.76
N TRP A 11 -3.20 -2.99 45.33
CA TRP A 11 -3.02 -2.50 43.95
C TRP A 11 -2.90 -3.72 43.05
N PHE A 12 -3.93 -3.97 42.23
CA PHE A 12 -3.81 -4.87 41.07
C PHE A 12 -3.07 -4.16 39.97
N VAL A 13 -1.78 -4.46 39.83
CA VAL A 13 -1.03 -4.12 38.60
C VAL A 13 -1.45 -5.12 37.55
N VAL A 14 -2.36 -4.72 36.65
CA VAL A 14 -2.62 -5.46 35.42
C VAL A 14 -1.44 -5.22 34.49
N ALA A 15 -0.47 -6.14 34.51
CA ALA A 15 0.54 -6.21 33.49
C ALA A 15 -0.12 -6.61 32.17
N ALA A 16 -0.32 -5.66 31.28
CA ALA A 16 -0.65 -5.93 29.89
C ALA A 16 0.54 -6.65 29.26
N ILE A 17 0.49 -7.98 29.26
CA ILE A 17 1.41 -8.82 28.48
C ILE A 17 1.00 -8.65 27.02
N GLY A 18 1.51 -7.62 26.38
CA GLY A 18 1.54 -7.54 24.94
C GLY A 18 2.44 -8.67 24.44
N TRP A 19 1.85 -9.77 23.95
CA TRP A 19 2.61 -10.73 23.19
C TRP A 19 3.16 -10.03 21.96
N PRO A 20 4.49 -9.97 21.77
CA PRO A 20 5.01 -9.61 20.47
C PRO A 20 4.56 -10.73 19.52
N LEU A 21 3.75 -10.38 18.51
CA LEU A 21 3.61 -11.25 17.35
C LEU A 21 5.03 -11.51 16.84
N PRO A 22 5.44 -12.76 16.66
CA PRO A 22 6.76 -13.03 16.11
C PRO A 22 6.79 -12.39 14.73
N ALA A 23 7.64 -11.38 14.56
CA ALA A 23 8.02 -10.93 13.23
C ALA A 23 8.57 -12.18 12.55
N SER A 24 7.87 -12.68 11.52
CA SER A 24 8.32 -13.85 10.77
C SER A 24 9.63 -13.47 10.12
N ALA A 25 10.75 -13.90 10.70
CA ALA A 25 12.06 -13.67 10.12
C ALA A 25 12.12 -14.34 8.75
N VAL A 26 12.72 -13.64 7.79
CA VAL A 26 12.96 -14.21 6.45
C VAL A 26 13.80 -15.48 6.60
N GLY A 27 13.43 -16.53 5.89
CA GLY A 27 14.09 -17.82 5.90
C GLY A 27 15.51 -17.78 5.30
N PRO A 28 16.22 -18.91 5.32
CA PRO A 28 17.59 -18.98 4.81
C PRO A 28 17.66 -18.57 3.33
N GLU A 29 18.84 -18.07 2.95
CA GLU A 29 19.12 -17.69 1.56
C GLU A 29 18.91 -18.86 0.62
N PRO A 30 18.11 -18.71 -0.44
CA PRO A 30 17.89 -19.77 -1.42
C PRO A 30 19.18 -20.05 -2.24
N ALA A 31 19.36 -21.28 -2.66
CA ALA A 31 20.47 -21.63 -3.55
C ALA A 31 20.42 -20.83 -4.86
N PRO A 32 21.55 -20.45 -5.46
CA PRO A 32 21.57 -19.77 -6.76
C PRO A 32 20.89 -20.59 -7.86
N MET A 33 20.40 -19.90 -8.89
CA MET A 33 19.91 -20.55 -10.11
C MET A 33 21.07 -21.27 -10.82
N THR A 34 20.80 -22.40 -11.43
CA THR A 34 21.80 -23.17 -12.21
C THR A 34 22.22 -22.46 -13.49
N GLN A 35 21.32 -21.64 -14.04
CA GLN A 35 21.58 -20.74 -15.17
C GLN A 35 21.00 -19.37 -14.84
N PRO A 36 21.68 -18.28 -15.23
CA PRO A 36 21.16 -16.93 -15.02
C PRO A 36 19.82 -16.73 -15.75
N VAL A 37 18.86 -16.10 -15.05
CA VAL A 37 17.52 -15.79 -15.58
C VAL A 37 17.28 -14.28 -15.47
N GLU A 38 16.80 -13.67 -16.56
CA GLU A 38 16.31 -12.28 -16.51
C GLU A 38 14.92 -12.24 -15.91
N LEU A 39 14.71 -11.33 -14.96
CA LEU A 39 13.41 -11.04 -14.35
C LEU A 39 13.09 -9.55 -14.52
N THR A 40 12.00 -9.26 -15.24
CA THR A 40 11.56 -7.88 -15.49
C THR A 40 10.45 -7.53 -14.50
N VAL A 41 10.71 -6.50 -13.65
CA VAL A 41 9.80 -6.08 -12.58
C VAL A 41 9.36 -4.64 -12.78
N GLY A 42 8.04 -4.42 -12.86
CA GLY A 42 7.43 -3.09 -12.89
C GLY A 42 7.29 -2.51 -11.49
N TYR A 43 7.63 -1.23 -11.29
CA TYR A 43 7.54 -0.56 -10.01
C TYR A 43 7.16 0.92 -10.13
N GLN A 44 6.82 1.57 -9.00
CA GLN A 44 6.55 3.00 -8.87
C GLN A 44 7.48 3.62 -7.82
N LYS A 45 7.73 4.91 -7.94
CA LYS A 45 8.55 5.71 -7.00
C LYS A 45 7.78 6.08 -5.74
N VAL A 46 7.31 5.09 -4.99
CA VAL A 46 6.54 5.25 -3.74
C VAL A 46 7.24 4.55 -2.58
N GLY A 47 7.07 5.07 -1.36
CA GLY A 47 7.87 4.68 -0.20
C GLY A 47 7.83 3.20 0.15
N HIS A 48 6.66 2.58 0.12
CA HIS A 48 6.50 1.15 0.42
C HIS A 48 7.18 0.22 -0.59
N LEU A 49 7.62 0.73 -1.73
CA LEU A 49 8.43 0.01 -2.72
C LEU A 49 9.93 0.30 -2.61
N ALA A 50 10.38 1.07 -1.60
CA ALA A 50 11.81 1.34 -1.41
C ALA A 50 12.71 0.09 -1.37
N PRO A 51 12.28 -1.08 -0.88
CA PRO A 51 13.10 -2.29 -0.96
C PRO A 51 13.50 -2.67 -2.39
N VAL A 52 12.70 -2.34 -3.41
CA VAL A 52 12.90 -2.82 -4.80
C VAL A 52 14.24 -2.40 -5.42
N ILE A 53 14.76 -1.22 -5.05
CA ILE A 53 16.06 -0.75 -5.57
C ILE A 53 17.27 -1.35 -4.83
N LEU A 54 17.04 -2.11 -3.75
CA LEU A 54 18.09 -2.68 -2.91
C LEU A 54 18.29 -4.17 -3.16
N VAL A 55 17.44 -4.83 -3.94
CA VAL A 55 17.48 -6.30 -4.13
C VAL A 55 18.42 -6.74 -5.24
N ALA A 56 18.92 -5.83 -6.08
CA ALA A 56 19.64 -6.17 -7.31
C ALA A 56 20.91 -7.00 -7.06
N ASP A 57 21.72 -6.62 -6.05
CA ASP A 57 22.96 -7.31 -5.72
C ASP A 57 22.71 -8.71 -5.12
N ASP A 58 21.69 -8.85 -4.27
CA ASP A 58 21.29 -10.14 -3.71
C ASP A 58 20.78 -11.05 -4.84
N LEU A 59 19.94 -10.54 -5.73
CA LEU A 59 19.40 -11.29 -6.87
C LEU A 59 20.49 -11.72 -7.85
N LYS A 60 21.47 -10.86 -8.13
CA LYS A 60 22.60 -11.20 -9.00
C LYS A 60 23.41 -12.38 -8.46
N LYS A 61 23.67 -12.42 -7.14
CA LYS A 61 24.35 -13.56 -6.47
C LYS A 61 23.52 -14.85 -6.59
N LEU A 62 22.18 -14.70 -6.61
CA LEU A 62 21.25 -15.82 -6.76
C LEU A 62 20.99 -16.24 -8.22
N GLY A 63 21.72 -15.66 -9.19
CA GLY A 63 21.58 -15.97 -10.60
C GLY A 63 20.34 -15.35 -11.25
N VAL A 64 19.80 -14.25 -10.69
CA VAL A 64 18.69 -13.50 -11.26
C VAL A 64 19.16 -12.12 -11.71
N ASN A 65 19.09 -11.86 -13.01
CA ASN A 65 19.38 -10.54 -13.60
C ASN A 65 18.11 -9.70 -13.56
N LEU A 66 18.02 -8.80 -12.57
CA LEU A 66 16.86 -7.93 -12.37
C LEU A 66 16.87 -6.78 -13.38
N LYS A 67 15.72 -6.62 -14.08
CA LYS A 67 15.43 -5.45 -14.89
C LYS A 67 14.24 -4.71 -14.29
N LEU A 68 14.46 -3.48 -13.82
CA LEU A 68 13.41 -2.63 -13.27
C LEU A 68 12.83 -1.71 -14.34
N VAL A 69 11.49 -1.64 -14.40
CA VAL A 69 10.74 -0.76 -15.31
C VAL A 69 9.86 0.16 -14.47
N GLU A 70 10.10 1.47 -14.59
CA GLU A 70 9.35 2.48 -13.84
C GLU A 70 8.00 2.79 -14.48
N PHE A 71 6.97 2.91 -13.65
CA PHE A 71 5.63 3.37 -14.04
C PHE A 71 5.17 4.47 -13.10
N VAL A 72 4.39 5.42 -13.62
CA VAL A 72 3.80 6.48 -12.79
C VAL A 72 2.59 5.94 -12.00
N ARG A 73 1.79 5.05 -12.61
CA ARG A 73 0.55 4.53 -12.03
C ARG A 73 0.54 3.01 -12.02
N TYR A 74 -0.12 2.44 -11.02
CA TYR A 74 -0.36 1.00 -10.91
C TYR A 74 -1.09 0.42 -12.12
N ALA A 75 -2.11 1.11 -12.61
CA ALA A 75 -2.87 0.67 -13.78
C ALA A 75 -2.01 0.49 -15.03
N ASP A 76 -0.97 1.32 -15.22
CA ASP A 76 -0.06 1.22 -16.36
C ASP A 76 0.84 -0.02 -16.21
N ALA A 77 1.36 -0.28 -15.00
CA ALA A 77 2.14 -1.49 -14.69
C ALA A 77 1.28 -2.75 -14.84
N ARG A 78 0.02 -2.73 -14.38
CA ARG A 78 -0.94 -3.82 -14.61
C ARG A 78 -1.12 -4.10 -16.11
N THR A 79 -1.34 -3.06 -16.91
CA THR A 79 -1.50 -3.22 -18.36
C THR A 79 -0.26 -3.83 -19.01
N ALA A 80 0.94 -3.39 -18.62
CA ALA A 80 2.19 -3.93 -19.11
C ALA A 80 2.41 -5.40 -18.70
N LEU A 81 2.01 -5.78 -17.47
CA LEU A 81 2.02 -7.16 -17.00
C LEU A 81 1.10 -8.05 -17.84
N LEU A 82 -0.15 -7.62 -18.04
CA LEU A 82 -1.14 -8.35 -18.84
C LEU A 82 -0.74 -8.48 -20.31
N ALA A 83 0.03 -7.53 -20.84
CA ALA A 83 0.61 -7.58 -22.18
C ALA A 83 1.88 -8.47 -22.28
N GLY A 84 2.33 -9.08 -21.17
CA GLY A 84 3.53 -9.94 -21.15
C GLY A 84 4.85 -9.17 -21.21
N SER A 85 4.83 -7.84 -21.02
CA SER A 85 6.05 -7.00 -21.01
C SER A 85 6.79 -7.04 -19.66
N LEU A 86 6.15 -7.55 -18.63
CA LEU A 86 6.69 -7.72 -17.27
C LEU A 86 6.47 -9.15 -16.81
N ASP A 87 7.37 -9.65 -15.96
CA ASP A 87 7.22 -10.91 -15.25
C ASP A 87 6.49 -10.73 -13.91
N VAL A 88 6.78 -9.60 -13.24
CA VAL A 88 6.16 -9.19 -11.98
C VAL A 88 5.87 -7.70 -12.05
N ALA A 89 4.75 -7.27 -11.48
CA ALA A 89 4.41 -5.86 -11.37
C ALA A 89 3.99 -5.50 -9.94
N SER A 90 4.45 -4.38 -9.44
CA SER A 90 3.80 -3.71 -8.34
C SER A 90 2.53 -3.04 -8.83
N VAL A 91 1.43 -3.32 -8.17
CA VAL A 91 0.08 -2.87 -8.53
C VAL A 91 -0.70 -2.43 -7.28
N GLY A 92 -1.81 -1.74 -7.48
CA GLY A 92 -2.70 -1.37 -6.37
C GLY A 92 -3.45 -2.58 -5.80
N PRO A 93 -3.97 -2.47 -4.57
CA PRO A 93 -4.71 -3.58 -3.94
C PRO A 93 -5.92 -4.06 -4.77
N ALA A 94 -6.54 -3.14 -5.51
CA ALA A 94 -7.71 -3.41 -6.34
C ALA A 94 -7.39 -4.12 -7.68
N ASP A 95 -6.13 -4.07 -8.12
CA ASP A 95 -5.80 -4.41 -9.50
C ASP A 95 -5.98 -5.88 -9.84
N LEU A 96 -5.87 -6.78 -8.86
CA LEU A 96 -6.19 -8.19 -9.05
C LEU A 96 -7.69 -8.36 -9.39
N ALA A 97 -8.57 -7.79 -8.56
CA ALA A 97 -10.01 -7.86 -8.78
C ALA A 97 -10.44 -7.19 -10.09
N ILE A 98 -9.85 -6.03 -10.43
CA ILE A 98 -10.10 -5.34 -11.69
C ILE A 98 -9.68 -6.21 -12.89
N SER A 99 -8.52 -6.85 -12.83
CA SER A 99 -8.04 -7.73 -13.90
C SER A 99 -8.98 -8.92 -14.14
N LEU A 100 -9.42 -9.57 -13.05
CA LEU A 100 -10.37 -10.69 -13.11
C LEU A 100 -11.73 -10.25 -13.67
N ALA A 101 -12.25 -9.10 -13.22
CA ALA A 101 -13.51 -8.57 -13.73
C ALA A 101 -13.45 -8.21 -15.22
N GLN A 102 -12.26 -7.89 -15.73
CA GLN A 102 -11.99 -7.66 -17.14
C GLN A 102 -11.72 -8.96 -17.93
N GLY A 103 -11.80 -10.13 -17.31
CA GLY A 103 -11.63 -11.43 -17.93
C GLY A 103 -10.18 -11.94 -18.01
N SER A 104 -9.24 -11.30 -17.29
CA SER A 104 -7.83 -11.71 -17.29
C SER A 104 -7.61 -12.90 -16.33
N ASN A 105 -7.69 -14.13 -16.83
CA ASN A 105 -7.56 -15.35 -16.03
C ASN A 105 -6.11 -15.82 -15.79
N ASP A 106 -5.11 -15.12 -16.30
CA ASP A 106 -3.69 -15.46 -16.16
C ASP A 106 -3.02 -14.81 -14.95
N VAL A 107 -3.67 -13.81 -14.31
CA VAL A 107 -3.10 -13.05 -13.19
C VAL A 107 -3.04 -13.84 -11.89
N VAL A 108 -2.00 -13.57 -11.08
CA VAL A 108 -1.78 -14.17 -9.76
C VAL A 108 -1.22 -13.10 -8.81
N GLY A 109 -1.87 -12.89 -7.68
CA GLY A 109 -1.33 -12.10 -6.57
C GLY A 109 -0.29 -12.89 -5.79
N LEU A 110 0.80 -12.23 -5.40
CA LEU A 110 1.93 -12.86 -4.70
C LEU A 110 2.03 -12.43 -3.24
N MET A 111 2.04 -11.13 -2.98
CA MET A 111 2.25 -10.58 -1.64
C MET A 111 1.87 -9.10 -1.57
N GLY A 112 1.48 -8.63 -0.39
CA GLY A 112 1.36 -7.22 -0.08
C GLY A 112 2.73 -6.55 0.12
N VAL A 113 2.79 -5.23 -0.04
CA VAL A 113 4.06 -4.49 0.02
C VAL A 113 4.10 -3.41 1.10
N GLY A 114 3.02 -3.22 1.84
CA GLY A 114 2.96 -2.30 2.97
C GLY A 114 1.59 -1.67 3.16
N SER A 115 1.44 -0.95 4.26
CA SER A 115 0.24 -0.20 4.60
C SER A 115 0.55 1.21 5.10
N SER A 116 -0.45 2.06 5.16
CA SER A 116 -0.34 3.37 5.79
C SER A 116 -1.73 3.90 6.14
N PRO A 117 -1.89 4.60 7.27
CA PRO A 117 -3.08 5.41 7.50
C PRO A 117 -3.23 6.44 6.37
N LYS A 118 -4.47 6.74 6.01
CA LYS A 118 -4.83 7.69 4.97
C LYS A 118 -5.79 8.72 5.52
N TYR A 119 -5.48 10.00 5.27
CA TYR A 119 -6.30 11.12 5.71
C TYR A 119 -6.63 12.02 4.53
N VAL A 120 -7.78 12.66 4.58
CA VAL A 120 -7.97 13.84 3.75
C VAL A 120 -6.95 14.89 4.19
N ILE A 121 -6.19 15.44 3.25
CA ILE A 121 -5.31 16.57 3.54
C ILE A 121 -6.11 17.85 3.35
N GLY A 122 -6.44 18.48 4.47
CA GLY A 122 -7.18 19.74 4.47
C GLY A 122 -6.26 20.92 4.17
N ARG A 123 -6.74 21.90 3.39
CA ARG A 123 -6.05 23.17 3.20
C ARG A 123 -6.07 23.97 4.50
N THR A 124 -4.95 24.57 4.88
CA THR A 124 -4.87 25.44 6.06
C THR A 124 -5.95 26.53 6.00
N GLY A 125 -6.70 26.68 7.10
CA GLY A 125 -7.84 27.61 7.19
C GLY A 125 -9.19 27.04 6.77
N VAL A 126 -9.24 25.81 6.22
CA VAL A 126 -10.48 25.08 5.97
C VAL A 126 -10.67 24.02 7.05
N LYS A 127 -11.88 23.90 7.58
CA LYS A 127 -12.19 22.98 8.67
C LYS A 127 -12.61 21.60 8.12
N PHE A 128 -11.98 20.52 8.67
CA PHE A 128 -12.33 19.12 8.45
C PHE A 128 -12.15 18.32 9.76
N ASP A 129 -13.11 18.42 10.68
CA ASP A 129 -13.10 17.70 11.95
C ASP A 129 -13.89 16.38 11.87
N SER A 130 -14.86 16.31 10.94
CA SER A 130 -15.74 15.19 10.75
C SER A 130 -16.11 15.00 9.27
N TRP A 131 -16.62 13.82 8.92
CA TRP A 131 -17.10 13.52 7.56
C TRP A 131 -18.21 14.48 7.07
N ALA A 132 -19.00 15.06 7.99
CA ALA A 132 -20.01 16.05 7.65
C ALA A 132 -19.42 17.35 7.07
N ASP A 133 -18.17 17.66 7.41
CA ASP A 133 -17.48 18.87 6.93
C ASP A 133 -17.10 18.82 5.45
N LEU A 134 -17.22 17.65 4.80
CA LEU A 134 -17.08 17.53 3.35
C LEU A 134 -18.17 18.30 2.59
N LYS A 135 -19.34 18.54 3.21
CA LYS A 135 -20.48 19.17 2.54
C LYS A 135 -20.09 20.50 1.90
N GLY A 136 -20.28 20.59 0.58
CA GLY A 136 -20.01 21.77 -0.24
C GLY A 136 -18.54 22.08 -0.47
N LYS A 137 -17.61 21.23 0.00
CA LYS A 137 -16.16 21.41 -0.19
C LYS A 137 -15.72 20.86 -1.55
N LYS A 138 -14.62 21.40 -2.08
CA LYS A 138 -13.94 20.92 -3.27
C LYS A 138 -12.83 19.93 -2.86
N ILE A 139 -12.99 18.66 -3.21
CA ILE A 139 -12.03 17.61 -2.85
C ILE A 139 -11.36 17.09 -4.11
N ALA A 140 -10.04 17.23 -4.18
CA ALA A 140 -9.25 16.66 -5.26
C ALA A 140 -9.19 15.13 -5.11
N ILE A 141 -9.47 14.42 -6.19
CA ILE A 141 -9.51 12.96 -6.26
C ILE A 141 -8.85 12.46 -7.55
N ALA A 142 -8.42 11.21 -7.55
CA ALA A 142 -7.99 10.48 -8.75
C ALA A 142 -8.85 9.21 -8.89
N PRO A 143 -10.01 9.27 -9.58
CA PRO A 143 -10.88 8.14 -9.75
C PRO A 143 -10.16 6.92 -10.32
N GLY A 144 -10.41 5.74 -9.74
CA GLY A 144 -9.74 4.49 -10.13
C GLY A 144 -8.37 4.25 -9.48
N SER A 145 -7.85 5.20 -8.68
CA SER A 145 -6.65 4.95 -7.86
C SER A 145 -6.98 4.19 -6.58
N ALA A 146 -5.96 3.52 -5.99
CA ALA A 146 -6.12 2.79 -4.72
C ALA A 146 -6.69 3.69 -3.60
N VAL A 147 -6.15 4.91 -3.45
CA VAL A 147 -6.62 5.85 -2.43
C VAL A 147 -8.05 6.34 -2.67
N TRP A 148 -8.45 6.48 -3.93
CA TRP A 148 -9.83 6.81 -4.26
C TRP A 148 -10.81 5.70 -3.84
N PHE A 149 -10.43 4.42 -4.05
CA PHE A 149 -11.25 3.28 -3.61
C PHE A 149 -11.40 3.25 -2.08
N GLN A 150 -10.31 3.47 -1.34
CA GLN A 150 -10.35 3.55 0.12
C GLN A 150 -11.27 4.66 0.59
N PHE A 151 -11.15 5.85 -0.01
CA PHE A 151 -12.01 6.99 0.29
C PHE A 151 -13.48 6.72 -0.04
N ALA A 152 -13.78 6.22 -1.25
CA ALA A 152 -15.15 5.91 -1.68
C ALA A 152 -15.81 4.85 -0.79
N ALA A 153 -15.10 3.78 -0.41
CA ALA A 153 -15.61 2.77 0.51
C ALA A 153 -15.92 3.37 1.89
N THR A 154 -15.04 4.24 2.40
CA THR A 154 -15.26 4.92 3.68
C THR A 154 -16.45 5.88 3.64
N LEU A 155 -16.68 6.58 2.52
CA LEU A 155 -17.88 7.40 2.35
C LEU A 155 -19.16 6.56 2.48
N VAL A 156 -19.20 5.39 1.84
CA VAL A 156 -20.34 4.47 1.93
C VAL A 156 -20.57 4.00 3.36
N GLU A 157 -19.51 3.57 4.04
CA GLU A 157 -19.57 3.11 5.45
C GLU A 157 -20.07 4.20 6.40
N ASN A 158 -19.67 5.46 6.16
CA ASN A 158 -20.12 6.62 6.95
C ASN A 158 -21.43 7.22 6.46
N LYS A 159 -22.08 6.65 5.43
CA LYS A 159 -23.35 7.13 4.85
C LYS A 159 -23.23 8.58 4.31
N ILE A 160 -22.09 8.93 3.78
CA ILE A 160 -21.83 10.24 3.17
C ILE A 160 -22.11 10.15 1.67
N PRO A 161 -23.13 10.83 1.15
CA PRO A 161 -23.39 10.84 -0.29
C PRO A 161 -22.22 11.46 -1.05
N TYR A 162 -21.80 10.81 -2.13
CA TYR A 162 -20.73 11.33 -3.00
C TYR A 162 -21.09 12.71 -3.60
N SER A 163 -22.39 12.99 -3.74
CA SER A 163 -22.92 14.29 -4.19
C SER A 163 -22.90 15.38 -3.12
N SER A 164 -22.48 15.08 -1.86
CA SER A 164 -22.45 16.06 -0.79
C SER A 164 -21.30 17.07 -0.92
N PHE A 165 -20.26 16.73 -1.67
CA PHE A 165 -19.08 17.56 -1.95
C PHE A 165 -18.81 17.64 -3.45
N GLN A 166 -17.96 18.58 -3.84
CA GLN A 166 -17.53 18.76 -5.23
C GLN A 166 -16.24 17.96 -5.48
N ALA A 167 -16.36 16.82 -6.14
CA ALA A 167 -15.23 16.01 -6.55
C ALA A 167 -14.49 16.69 -7.72
N VAL A 168 -13.22 17.02 -7.53
CA VAL A 168 -12.35 17.61 -8.56
C VAL A 168 -11.37 16.54 -9.03
N ASN A 169 -11.56 16.05 -10.25
CA ASN A 169 -10.69 15.03 -10.81
C ASN A 169 -9.37 15.66 -11.26
N ILE A 170 -8.28 15.36 -10.56
CA ILE A 170 -6.93 15.81 -10.90
C ILE A 170 -6.23 14.72 -11.73
N GLN A 171 -5.81 15.09 -12.93
CA GLN A 171 -5.03 14.22 -13.82
C GLN A 171 -3.52 14.38 -13.56
N GLY A 172 -2.76 13.35 -13.89
CA GLY A 172 -1.31 13.31 -13.73
C GLY A 172 -0.86 12.80 -12.38
N GLY A 173 0.29 13.27 -11.91
CA GLY A 173 0.89 12.83 -10.65
C GLY A 173 0.46 13.66 -9.44
N GLY A 174 0.84 13.18 -8.23
CA GLY A 174 0.48 13.82 -6.97
C GLY A 174 0.92 15.27 -6.82
N ALA A 175 1.97 15.71 -7.51
CA ALA A 175 2.39 17.12 -7.51
C ALA A 175 1.30 18.08 -8.01
N ASN A 176 0.41 17.63 -8.89
CA ASN A 176 -0.72 18.45 -9.36
C ASN A 176 -1.77 18.65 -8.27
N PHE A 177 -1.94 17.66 -7.38
CA PHE A 177 -2.79 17.76 -6.20
C PHE A 177 -2.28 18.84 -5.25
N ASP A 178 -0.98 18.80 -4.93
CA ASP A 178 -0.32 19.76 -4.05
C ASP A 178 -0.46 21.18 -4.59
N GLN A 179 -0.24 21.36 -5.89
CA GLN A 179 -0.41 22.67 -6.53
C GLN A 179 -1.85 23.21 -6.44
N ALA A 180 -2.85 22.34 -6.69
CA ALA A 180 -4.26 22.72 -6.61
C ALA A 180 -4.63 23.14 -5.18
N LEU A 181 -4.14 22.45 -4.15
CA LEU A 181 -4.35 22.79 -2.75
C LEU A 181 -3.67 24.13 -2.41
N LYS A 182 -2.40 24.28 -2.79
CA LYS A 182 -1.60 25.49 -2.53
C LYS A 182 -2.20 26.75 -3.15
N LYS A 183 -2.79 26.63 -4.36
CA LYS A 183 -3.48 27.72 -5.04
C LYS A 183 -4.90 28.00 -4.50
N GLY A 184 -5.44 27.12 -3.63
CA GLY A 184 -6.81 27.22 -3.13
C GLY A 184 -7.88 26.84 -4.15
N GLU A 185 -7.50 26.14 -5.21
CA GLU A 185 -8.44 25.61 -6.23
C GLU A 185 -9.31 24.50 -5.64
N VAL A 186 -8.78 23.78 -4.63
CA VAL A 186 -9.48 22.76 -3.84
C VAL A 186 -9.31 23.01 -2.34
N ASP A 187 -10.23 22.45 -1.54
CA ASP A 187 -10.26 22.56 -0.09
C ASP A 187 -9.54 21.39 0.60
N GLY A 188 -9.49 20.23 -0.07
CA GLY A 188 -8.83 19.05 0.46
C GLY A 188 -8.37 18.10 -0.64
N LEU A 189 -7.46 17.18 -0.27
CA LEU A 189 -6.88 16.17 -1.16
C LEU A 189 -7.19 14.76 -0.65
N VAL A 190 -7.47 13.86 -1.57
CA VAL A 190 -7.41 12.40 -1.41
C VAL A 190 -6.24 11.92 -2.27
N THR A 191 -5.08 11.73 -1.65
CA THR A 191 -3.81 11.51 -2.34
C THR A 191 -2.97 10.45 -1.59
N TRP A 192 -1.68 10.35 -1.91
CA TRP A 192 -0.75 9.37 -1.36
C TRP A 192 0.60 10.03 -1.03
N GLU A 193 1.41 9.36 -0.20
CA GLU A 193 2.75 9.87 0.13
C GLU A 193 3.70 9.93 -1.08
N PRO A 194 4.49 10.99 -1.23
CA PRO A 194 4.79 12.06 -0.27
C PRO A 194 3.82 13.26 -0.33
N PHE A 195 2.82 13.22 -1.20
CA PHE A 195 1.88 14.31 -1.47
C PHE A 195 0.85 14.53 -0.34
N GLU A 196 0.82 13.65 0.65
CA GLU A 196 0.14 13.89 1.93
C GLU A 196 1.02 14.74 2.87
N SER A 197 2.31 14.42 2.95
CA SER A 197 3.26 15.09 3.86
C SER A 197 3.74 16.45 3.36
N ILE A 198 3.92 16.65 2.06
CA ILE A 198 4.44 17.91 1.48
C ILE A 198 3.59 19.13 1.90
N PRO A 199 2.26 19.15 1.70
CA PRO A 199 1.42 20.27 2.12
C PRO A 199 1.53 20.59 3.61
N VAL A 200 1.67 19.55 4.44
CA VAL A 200 1.79 19.69 5.90
C VAL A 200 3.14 20.27 6.29
N MET A 201 4.22 19.81 5.69
CA MET A 201 5.57 20.31 5.94
C MET A 201 5.74 21.77 5.49
N ASP A 202 5.13 22.12 4.36
CA ASP A 202 5.17 23.47 3.79
C ASP A 202 4.14 24.43 4.43
N GLY A 203 3.29 23.94 5.34
CA GLY A 203 2.36 24.75 6.14
C GLY A 203 1.08 25.20 5.45
N TYR A 204 0.82 24.75 4.20
CA TYR A 204 -0.43 25.07 3.50
C TYR A 204 -1.51 23.96 3.58
N GLY A 205 -1.20 22.83 4.25
CA GLY A 205 -2.12 21.73 4.49
C GLY A 205 -1.95 21.10 5.88
N TYR A 206 -2.88 20.21 6.23
CA TYR A 206 -2.82 19.42 7.47
C TYR A 206 -3.54 18.08 7.31
N PHE A 207 -3.14 17.08 8.10
CA PHE A 207 -3.84 15.81 8.18
C PHE A 207 -5.18 15.99 8.89
N ALA A 208 -6.29 15.87 8.18
CA ALA A 208 -7.63 15.94 8.77
C ALA A 208 -7.94 14.61 9.49
N LYS A 209 -7.51 14.50 10.76
CA LYS A 209 -7.59 13.26 11.54
C LYS A 209 -9.01 12.73 11.71
N GLY A 210 -10.03 13.58 11.66
CA GLY A 210 -11.44 13.19 11.67
C GLY A 210 -11.93 12.57 10.34
N LEU A 211 -11.12 12.64 9.28
CA LEU A 211 -11.41 12.10 7.95
C LEU A 211 -10.35 11.06 7.55
N GLU A 212 -10.10 10.12 8.44
CA GLU A 212 -9.26 8.94 8.18
C GLU A 212 -10.04 7.94 7.34
N TYR A 213 -9.47 7.44 6.22
CA TYR A 213 -10.16 6.57 5.27
C TYR A 213 -9.43 5.26 4.93
N SER A 214 -8.42 4.89 5.72
CA SER A 214 -7.76 3.59 5.60
C SER A 214 -8.29 2.53 6.57
N SER A 215 -9.22 2.89 7.46
CA SER A 215 -9.85 1.97 8.40
C SER A 215 -11.11 1.29 7.85
N SER A 216 -11.46 1.52 6.59
CA SER A 216 -12.57 0.86 5.91
C SER A 216 -12.46 -0.67 6.00
N LYS A 217 -13.54 -1.33 6.42
CA LYS A 217 -13.61 -2.79 6.48
C LYS A 217 -13.55 -3.43 5.10
N ALA A 218 -14.05 -2.71 4.07
CA ALA A 218 -14.06 -3.19 2.71
C ALA A 218 -12.66 -3.14 2.08
N VAL A 219 -11.92 -2.05 2.25
CA VAL A 219 -10.67 -1.83 1.51
C VAL A 219 -9.42 -1.95 2.38
N GLY A 220 -9.42 -1.43 3.62
CA GLY A 220 -8.25 -1.49 4.52
C GLY A 220 -7.17 -0.45 4.19
N ALA A 221 -6.00 -0.61 4.82
CA ALA A 221 -4.88 0.35 4.78
C ALA A 221 -3.78 -0.01 3.77
N GLU A 222 -3.96 -1.06 2.99
CA GLU A 222 -2.94 -1.59 2.07
C GLU A 222 -2.59 -0.58 0.98
N LEU A 223 -1.30 -0.49 0.69
CA LEU A 223 -0.75 0.44 -0.30
C LEU A 223 -0.59 -0.19 -1.67
N GLY A 224 -0.30 -1.49 -1.72
CA GLY A 224 -0.10 -2.22 -2.97
C GLY A 224 0.26 -3.67 -2.75
N MET A 225 0.43 -4.38 -3.86
CA MET A 225 0.83 -5.78 -3.90
C MET A 225 1.74 -6.04 -5.10
N PHE A 226 2.51 -7.12 -5.05
CA PHE A 226 3.10 -7.69 -6.24
C PHE A 226 2.13 -8.68 -6.88
N MET A 227 2.02 -8.58 -8.20
CA MET A 227 1.23 -9.46 -9.05
C MET A 227 2.10 -10.01 -10.18
N THR A 228 1.82 -11.22 -10.61
CA THR A 228 2.47 -11.92 -11.72
C THR A 228 1.42 -12.59 -12.59
N THR A 229 1.85 -13.45 -13.51
CA THR A 229 0.97 -14.26 -14.34
C THR A 229 1.28 -15.75 -14.17
N LYS A 230 0.29 -16.65 -14.40
CA LYS A 230 0.52 -18.09 -14.43
C LYS A 230 1.58 -18.46 -15.46
N THR A 231 1.59 -17.77 -16.60
CA THR A 231 2.60 -17.90 -17.65
C THR A 231 4.00 -17.54 -17.14
N ALA A 232 4.17 -16.43 -16.44
CA ALA A 232 5.47 -16.05 -15.84
C ALA A 232 5.91 -17.04 -14.75
N ILE A 233 4.98 -17.51 -13.91
CA ILE A 233 5.25 -18.55 -12.92
C ILE A 233 5.72 -19.83 -13.62
N GLY A 234 5.06 -20.28 -14.67
CA GLY A 234 5.44 -21.49 -15.43
C GLY A 234 6.87 -21.40 -15.98
N ASN A 235 7.27 -20.23 -16.46
CA ASN A 235 8.56 -20.02 -17.11
C ASN A 235 9.69 -19.64 -16.14
N LYS A 236 9.39 -18.90 -15.05
CA LYS A 236 10.40 -18.22 -14.20
C LYS A 236 10.13 -18.37 -12.70
N ARG A 237 9.41 -19.41 -12.25
CA ARG A 237 9.05 -19.61 -10.84
C ARG A 237 10.24 -19.40 -9.90
N GLY A 238 11.38 -20.07 -10.21
CA GLY A 238 12.57 -19.98 -9.38
C GLY A 238 13.16 -18.57 -9.26
N ALA A 239 13.06 -17.74 -10.31
CA ALA A 239 13.49 -16.34 -10.27
C ALA A 239 12.52 -15.48 -9.45
N ILE A 240 11.20 -15.71 -9.59
CA ILE A 240 10.16 -15.01 -8.81
C ILE A 240 10.30 -15.35 -7.31
N GLU A 241 10.56 -16.60 -6.95
CA GLU A 241 10.81 -17.02 -5.55
C GLU A 241 11.99 -16.26 -4.93
N ARG A 242 13.10 -16.12 -5.67
CA ARG A 242 14.27 -15.36 -5.22
C ARG A 242 14.00 -13.87 -5.11
N PHE A 243 13.20 -13.33 -6.01
CA PHE A 243 12.76 -11.94 -5.93
C PHE A 243 11.92 -11.70 -4.67
N VAL A 244 10.93 -12.55 -4.39
CA VAL A 244 10.09 -12.43 -3.18
C VAL A 244 10.96 -12.55 -1.91
N TRP A 245 11.89 -13.52 -1.87
CA TRP A 245 12.81 -13.66 -0.74
C TRP A 245 13.68 -12.41 -0.54
N ALA A 246 14.35 -11.92 -1.60
CA ALA A 246 15.22 -10.76 -1.51
C ALA A 246 14.44 -9.49 -1.14
N TYR A 247 13.22 -9.33 -1.67
CA TYR A 247 12.36 -8.21 -1.34
C TYR A 247 11.95 -8.23 0.14
N LEU A 248 11.46 -9.36 0.65
CA LEU A 248 11.08 -9.51 2.06
C LEU A 248 12.28 -9.29 3.00
N LYS A 249 13.47 -9.79 2.64
CA LYS A 249 14.70 -9.53 3.39
C LYS A 249 14.98 -8.02 3.48
N LYS A 250 14.96 -7.30 2.36
CA LYS A 250 15.17 -5.85 2.36
C LYS A 250 14.05 -5.09 3.06
N GLN A 251 12.82 -5.53 2.94
CA GLN A 251 11.69 -4.97 3.67
C GLN A 251 11.87 -5.11 5.19
N GLU A 252 12.31 -6.28 5.67
CA GLU A 252 12.60 -6.51 7.09
C GLU A 252 13.79 -5.65 7.58
N GLU A 253 14.87 -5.54 6.78
CA GLU A 253 16.02 -4.68 7.09
C GLU A 253 15.59 -3.21 7.25
N LEU A 254 14.80 -2.69 6.30
CA LEU A 254 14.31 -1.32 6.32
C LEU A 254 13.29 -1.06 7.44
N ALA A 255 12.43 -2.03 7.74
CA ALA A 255 11.47 -1.92 8.85
C ALA A 255 12.15 -1.76 10.22
N LYS A 256 13.34 -2.32 10.38
CA LYS A 256 14.17 -2.21 11.61
C LYS A 256 14.96 -0.90 11.70
N SER A 257 15.07 -0.14 10.60
CA SER A 257 15.90 1.07 10.54
C SER A 257 15.18 2.22 9.83
N PRO A 258 14.44 3.07 10.58
CA PRO A 258 13.71 4.21 10.00
C PRO A 258 14.62 5.14 9.17
N ALA A 259 15.89 5.33 9.58
CA ALA A 259 16.83 6.16 8.82
C ALA A 259 17.20 5.53 7.47
N ALA A 260 17.47 4.21 7.46
CA ALA A 260 17.75 3.49 6.21
C ALA A 260 16.52 3.46 5.28
N PHE A 261 15.33 3.35 5.86
CA PHE A 261 14.09 3.41 5.08
C PHE A 261 13.89 4.79 4.43
N ALA A 262 14.07 5.86 5.20
CA ALA A 262 13.99 7.23 4.67
C ALA A 262 15.03 7.48 3.55
N ASP A 263 16.28 7.02 3.73
CA ASP A 263 17.31 7.12 2.69
C ASP A 263 16.95 6.34 1.42
N ALA A 264 16.54 5.09 1.56
CA ALA A 264 16.13 4.27 0.43
C ALA A 264 14.92 4.90 -0.31
N TYR A 265 13.97 5.49 0.43
CA TYR A 265 12.84 6.18 -0.17
C TYR A 265 13.27 7.46 -0.90
N ALA A 266 14.17 8.26 -0.32
CA ALA A 266 14.71 9.43 -0.99
C ALA A 266 15.43 9.06 -2.31
N ARG A 267 16.26 8.02 -2.28
CA ARG A 267 16.96 7.50 -3.48
C ARG A 267 16.01 6.98 -4.54
N LEU A 268 14.97 6.23 -4.15
CA LEU A 268 13.96 5.70 -5.08
C LEU A 268 13.20 6.83 -5.77
N SER A 269 12.75 7.81 -5.01
CA SER A 269 11.82 8.85 -5.49
C SER A 269 12.53 10.08 -6.07
N GLY A 270 13.79 10.32 -5.68
CA GLY A 270 14.50 11.56 -6.01
C GLY A 270 14.07 12.78 -5.21
N MET A 271 13.24 12.59 -4.16
CA MET A 271 12.80 13.70 -3.32
C MET A 271 13.87 14.15 -2.32
N ALA A 272 13.66 15.33 -1.73
CA ALA A 272 14.54 15.83 -0.67
C ALA A 272 14.52 14.89 0.55
N PRO A 273 15.67 14.61 1.20
CA PRO A 273 15.77 13.66 2.31
C PRO A 273 14.83 13.96 3.49
N ASN A 274 14.59 15.23 3.81
CA ASN A 274 13.65 15.62 4.87
C ASN A 274 12.20 15.28 4.53
N VAL A 275 11.81 15.36 3.27
CA VAL A 275 10.46 14.96 2.80
C VAL A 275 10.33 13.44 2.90
N ALA A 276 11.31 12.68 2.42
CA ALA A 276 11.31 11.23 2.53
C ALA A 276 11.27 10.76 3.99
N ALA A 277 12.04 11.41 4.87
CA ALA A 277 12.05 11.12 6.30
C ALA A 277 10.70 11.40 6.96
N GLN A 278 9.97 12.43 6.54
CA GLN A 278 8.62 12.69 7.05
C GLN A 278 7.61 11.69 6.51
N ALA A 279 7.58 11.49 5.20
CA ALA A 279 6.64 10.58 4.54
C ALA A 279 6.82 9.12 4.97
N SER A 280 8.06 8.68 5.27
CA SER A 280 8.31 7.32 5.73
C SER A 280 7.74 7.00 7.12
N LYS A 281 7.48 8.01 7.97
CA LYS A 281 7.00 7.80 9.36
C LYS A 281 5.64 7.11 9.44
N ILE A 282 4.78 7.31 8.45
CA ILE A 282 3.42 6.74 8.45
C ILE A 282 3.32 5.47 7.59
N ILE A 283 4.35 5.15 6.81
CA ILE A 283 4.37 3.94 5.99
C ILE A 283 4.88 2.77 6.85
N LYS A 284 4.09 1.70 6.90
CA LYS A 284 4.46 0.45 7.56
C LYS A 284 4.86 -0.56 6.49
N LEU A 285 6.09 -1.05 6.58
CA LEU A 285 6.59 -2.14 5.75
C LEU A 285 6.25 -3.49 6.39
N GLY A 286 6.08 -4.55 5.58
CA GLY A 286 5.90 -5.91 6.07
C GLY A 286 4.46 -6.29 6.45
N GLU A 287 3.48 -5.42 6.27
CA GLU A 287 2.09 -5.83 6.42
C GLU A 287 1.61 -6.62 5.20
N VAL A 288 0.93 -7.73 5.48
CA VAL A 288 0.53 -8.72 4.47
C VAL A 288 -0.93 -8.48 4.09
N ILE A 289 -1.19 -8.26 2.80
CA ILE A 289 -2.55 -8.37 2.26
C ILE A 289 -2.96 -9.85 2.31
N SER A 290 -4.10 -10.14 2.90
CA SER A 290 -4.69 -11.48 2.86
C SER A 290 -5.65 -11.65 1.67
N PRO A 291 -5.83 -12.88 1.16
CA PRO A 291 -6.87 -13.15 0.17
C PRO A 291 -8.26 -12.69 0.63
N ASP A 292 -8.58 -12.83 1.91
CA ASP A 292 -9.87 -12.40 2.47
C ASP A 292 -10.05 -10.88 2.41
N GLN A 293 -8.98 -10.11 2.58
CA GLN A 293 -9.03 -8.66 2.38
C GLN A 293 -9.34 -8.33 0.91
N ILE A 294 -8.69 -9.01 -0.04
CA ILE A 294 -8.92 -8.79 -1.47
C ILE A 294 -10.34 -9.21 -1.88
N LYS A 295 -10.88 -10.28 -1.29
CA LYS A 295 -12.29 -10.67 -1.49
C LYS A 295 -13.25 -9.57 -1.04
N ARG A 296 -13.03 -9.00 0.16
CA ARG A 296 -13.84 -7.88 0.64
C ARG A 296 -13.74 -6.67 -0.28
N GLN A 297 -12.54 -6.36 -0.76
CA GLN A 297 -12.33 -5.28 -1.73
C GLN A 297 -13.06 -5.54 -3.04
N ALA A 298 -12.94 -6.75 -3.61
CA ALA A 298 -13.62 -7.13 -4.85
C ALA A 298 -15.14 -6.94 -4.74
N LYS A 299 -15.74 -7.43 -3.63
CA LYS A 299 -17.15 -7.20 -3.36
C LYS A 299 -17.49 -5.72 -3.23
N GLY A 300 -16.72 -4.96 -2.47
CA GLY A 300 -16.92 -3.52 -2.30
C GLY A 300 -16.84 -2.76 -3.62
N PHE A 301 -15.94 -3.15 -4.53
CA PHE A 301 -15.83 -2.53 -5.85
C PHE A 301 -17.01 -2.86 -6.77
N ALA A 302 -17.57 -4.06 -6.67
CA ALA A 302 -18.80 -4.41 -7.38
C ALA A 302 -20.00 -3.61 -6.82
N ASP A 303 -20.12 -3.52 -5.50
CA ASP A 303 -21.16 -2.75 -4.83
C ASP A 303 -21.10 -1.24 -5.17
N LEU A 304 -19.89 -0.70 -5.38
CA LEU A 304 -19.64 0.68 -5.82
C LEU A 304 -19.81 0.89 -7.33
N GLY A 305 -20.05 -0.17 -8.11
CA GLY A 305 -20.14 -0.10 -9.57
C GLY A 305 -18.79 0.16 -10.26
N VAL A 306 -17.68 -0.03 -9.59
CA VAL A 306 -16.32 0.16 -10.12
C VAL A 306 -15.93 -0.99 -11.03
N ILE A 307 -16.32 -2.19 -10.67
CA ILE A 307 -16.25 -3.39 -11.51
C ILE A 307 -17.66 -3.89 -11.76
N GLN A 308 -17.88 -4.44 -12.97
CA GLN A 308 -19.23 -4.85 -13.40
C GLN A 308 -19.64 -6.23 -12.86
N LYS A 309 -18.66 -7.00 -12.32
CA LYS A 309 -18.86 -8.36 -11.82
C LYS A 309 -18.18 -8.51 -10.47
N ASP A 310 -18.89 -9.08 -9.49
CA ASP A 310 -18.26 -9.52 -8.25
C ASP A 310 -17.37 -10.74 -8.53
N VAL A 311 -16.07 -10.57 -8.34
CA VAL A 311 -15.05 -11.62 -8.54
C VAL A 311 -14.47 -12.13 -7.22
N SER A 312 -15.10 -11.81 -6.09
CA SER A 312 -14.62 -12.22 -4.77
C SER A 312 -14.43 -13.73 -4.64
N GLY A 313 -15.29 -14.53 -5.29
CA GLY A 313 -15.19 -15.98 -5.33
C GLY A 313 -14.03 -16.53 -6.18
N GLU A 314 -13.39 -15.70 -7.00
CA GLU A 314 -12.29 -16.11 -7.87
C GLU A 314 -10.90 -15.86 -7.24
N ILE A 315 -10.82 -15.06 -6.19
CA ILE A 315 -9.56 -14.56 -5.61
C ILE A 315 -8.64 -15.71 -5.15
N ASP A 316 -9.17 -16.74 -4.47
CA ASP A 316 -8.33 -17.85 -3.97
C ASP A 316 -7.61 -18.60 -5.09
N ALA A 317 -8.25 -18.76 -6.25
CA ALA A 317 -7.64 -19.41 -7.43
C ALA A 317 -6.60 -18.53 -8.13
N HIS A 318 -6.51 -17.26 -7.75
CA HIS A 318 -5.63 -16.25 -8.31
C HIS A 318 -4.69 -15.61 -7.26
N TRP A 319 -4.46 -16.33 -6.16
CA TRP A 319 -3.50 -15.96 -5.12
C TRP A 319 -2.55 -17.13 -4.84
N ASP A 320 -1.25 -16.88 -4.93
CA ASP A 320 -0.23 -17.91 -4.61
C ASP A 320 0.65 -17.42 -3.44
N GLY A 321 0.19 -17.68 -2.21
CA GLY A 321 0.93 -17.39 -0.98
C GLY A 321 2.18 -18.25 -0.78
N SER A 322 2.36 -19.33 -1.55
CA SER A 322 3.50 -20.24 -1.39
C SER A 322 4.85 -19.58 -1.64
N PHE A 323 4.89 -18.49 -2.41
CA PHE A 323 6.09 -17.67 -2.60
C PHE A 323 6.55 -17.00 -1.29
N VAL A 324 5.61 -16.45 -0.54
CA VAL A 324 5.87 -15.85 0.77
C VAL A 324 6.22 -16.92 1.80
N ASP A 325 5.44 -18.00 1.86
CA ASP A 325 5.69 -19.10 2.79
C ASP A 325 7.10 -19.68 2.61
N LYS A 326 7.50 -19.93 1.37
CA LYS A 326 8.84 -20.41 1.03
C LYS A 326 9.93 -19.38 1.43
N ALA A 327 9.69 -18.10 1.19
CA ALA A 327 10.64 -17.04 1.58
C ALA A 327 10.77 -16.91 3.10
N LEU A 328 9.75 -17.28 3.86
CA LEU A 328 9.75 -17.31 5.33
C LEU A 328 10.21 -18.67 5.91
N GLY A 329 10.56 -19.64 5.08
CA GLY A 329 10.98 -20.98 5.52
C GLY A 329 9.86 -21.82 6.13
N LYS A 330 8.62 -21.64 5.66
CA LYS A 330 7.42 -22.38 6.08
C LYS A 330 7.07 -23.49 5.11
#